data_d1eef9496967d44769942a723e9dd357
#
_entry.id   d1eef9496967d44769942a723e9dd357
#
_cell.length_a   1.000
_cell.length_b   1.000
_cell.length_c   1.000
_cell.angle_alpha   90.00
_cell.angle_beta   90.00
_cell.angle_gamma   90.00
#
_symmetry.space_group_name_H-M   'P 1'
#
loop_
_entity.id
_entity.type
_entity.pdbx_description
1 polymer ?
#
loop_
_entity_poly.entity_id
_entity_poly.type
_entity_poly.pdbx_seq_one_letter_code
_entity_poly.pdbx_strand_id
1 'polypeptide(L)'
;MSHYQVIVVLPEPPDTSAGAALGDALLGDLLPLLGEPDYAGEDTDPPGRWWDWWMIGGRFENALLCTDPDDPRVLPAGHGDPRMVTSAPASLLDLAAQRDTAARRAADRWDRANGILRLHSGTETLSAFLLWGGERAERTCPGSTAAPVGTPGWRIAKAERRAAMQAFHAQDAMRELGAAGLSPVLGCAVDHYSTSREEFVGQARSGAVPGWAVIDTDGSWDDMDHPTGTGDGAEARQARRHYLRRANTLLDTLPDGAYLVMADLHG
;
A
#
# COMPACT_ATOMS: atom_id res chain seq x y z
N MET A 1 5.61 7.72 10.94
CA MET A 1 6.17 8.16 9.65
C MET A 1 5.77 7.12 8.61
N SER A 2 5.07 7.55 7.58
CA SER A 2 4.52 6.68 6.56
C SER A 2 5.25 6.92 5.24
N HIS A 3 5.34 5.89 4.38
CA HIS A 3 5.90 5.98 3.05
C HIS A 3 4.81 5.65 2.04
N TYR A 4 4.74 6.41 0.98
CA TYR A 4 3.69 6.32 -0.03
C TYR A 4 4.30 6.10 -1.41
N GLN A 5 3.88 5.03 -2.06
CA GLN A 5 4.24 4.71 -3.42
C GLN A 5 3.44 5.60 -4.38
N VAL A 6 4.12 6.42 -5.16
CA VAL A 6 3.49 7.30 -6.16
C VAL A 6 4.08 7.02 -7.53
N ILE A 7 3.22 6.88 -8.53
CA ILE A 7 3.63 6.84 -9.93
C ILE A 7 3.54 8.25 -10.52
N VAL A 8 4.62 8.74 -11.08
CA VAL A 8 4.61 9.96 -11.88
C VAL A 8 4.70 9.58 -13.35
N VAL A 9 3.77 10.09 -14.16
CA VAL A 9 3.74 9.90 -15.60
C VAL A 9 4.29 11.14 -16.27
N LEU A 10 5.42 11.01 -16.96
CA LEU A 10 5.98 12.04 -17.79
C LEU A 10 5.51 11.86 -19.24
N PRO A 11 5.30 12.92 -20.03
CA PRO A 11 4.83 12.83 -21.39
C PRO A 11 5.84 12.16 -22.34
N GLU A 12 7.12 12.22 -21.98
CA GLU A 12 8.24 11.67 -22.74
C GLU A 12 9.40 11.27 -21.81
N PRO A 13 10.34 10.44 -22.28
CA PRO A 13 11.55 10.13 -21.52
C PRO A 13 12.36 11.39 -21.20
N PRO A 14 13.07 11.43 -20.05
CA PRO A 14 13.92 12.55 -19.69
C PRO A 14 15.03 12.79 -20.72
N ASP A 15 15.36 14.05 -20.95
CA ASP A 15 16.43 14.44 -21.91
C ASP A 15 17.81 14.21 -21.28
N THR A 16 18.50 13.17 -21.77
CA THR A 16 19.90 12.85 -21.41
C THR A 16 20.91 13.28 -22.47
N SER A 17 20.50 14.03 -23.50
CA SER A 17 21.37 14.43 -24.63
C SER A 17 22.55 15.28 -24.21
N ALA A 18 22.46 15.99 -23.08
CA ALA A 18 23.54 16.79 -22.51
C ALA A 18 24.56 15.96 -21.69
N GLY A 19 24.45 14.61 -21.69
CA GLY A 19 25.30 13.71 -20.92
C GLY A 19 24.98 13.66 -19.43
N ALA A 20 23.82 14.17 -19.02
CA ALA A 20 23.33 13.98 -17.65
C ALA A 20 23.04 12.50 -17.39
N ALA A 21 23.30 12.04 -16.17
CA ALA A 21 22.84 10.73 -15.76
C ALA A 21 21.29 10.70 -15.74
N LEU A 22 20.70 9.57 -16.12
CA LEU A 22 19.25 9.44 -16.19
C LEU A 22 18.54 9.86 -14.89
N GLY A 23 19.12 9.51 -13.73
CA GLY A 23 18.56 9.90 -12.42
C GLY A 23 18.56 11.43 -12.21
N ASP A 24 19.58 12.13 -12.65
CA ASP A 24 19.67 13.60 -12.53
C ASP A 24 18.68 14.29 -13.46
N ALA A 25 18.50 13.78 -14.69
CA ALA A 25 17.50 14.29 -15.63
C ALA A 25 16.07 14.09 -15.06
N LEU A 26 15.77 12.92 -14.51
CA LEU A 26 14.49 12.63 -13.84
C LEU A 26 14.23 13.58 -12.66
N LEU A 27 15.24 13.88 -11.84
CA LEU A 27 15.08 14.86 -10.75
C LEU A 27 14.61 16.20 -11.29
N GLY A 28 15.20 16.67 -12.39
CA GLY A 28 14.82 17.93 -13.05
C GLY A 28 13.34 17.94 -13.50
N ASP A 29 12.85 16.83 -14.04
CA ASP A 29 11.46 16.69 -14.50
C ASP A 29 10.45 16.53 -13.35
N LEU A 30 10.87 15.91 -12.23
CA LEU A 30 10.00 15.67 -11.07
C LEU A 30 9.89 16.88 -10.13
N LEU A 31 10.93 17.71 -10.03
CA LEU A 31 10.93 18.89 -9.16
C LEU A 31 9.74 19.82 -9.36
N PRO A 32 9.30 20.15 -10.60
CA PRO A 32 8.11 20.98 -10.82
C PRO A 32 6.81 20.34 -10.32
N LEU A 33 6.74 19.01 -10.29
CA LEU A 33 5.56 18.24 -9.91
C LEU A 33 5.49 17.95 -8.42
N LEU A 34 6.64 17.64 -7.81
CA LEU A 34 6.75 17.20 -6.41
C LEU A 34 7.30 18.29 -5.47
N GLY A 35 7.85 19.38 -6.02
CA GLY A 35 8.54 20.43 -5.28
C GLY A 35 9.92 20.00 -4.79
N GLU A 36 10.68 20.94 -4.22
CA GLU A 36 11.97 20.62 -3.62
C GLU A 36 11.79 19.74 -2.37
N PRO A 37 12.59 18.65 -2.23
CA PRO A 37 12.55 17.86 -1.00
C PRO A 37 13.03 18.73 0.16
N ASP A 38 12.19 18.97 1.14
CA ASP A 38 12.57 19.75 2.31
C ASP A 38 13.27 18.87 3.35
N TYR A 39 14.60 18.83 3.27
CA TYR A 39 15.42 18.14 4.28
C TYR A 39 15.63 18.96 5.56
N ALA A 40 15.24 20.23 5.57
CA ALA A 40 15.54 21.18 6.64
C ALA A 40 14.36 21.41 7.61
N GLY A 41 13.15 20.97 7.26
CA GLY A 41 11.95 21.17 8.11
C GLY A 41 11.54 22.65 8.26
N GLU A 42 11.91 23.49 7.27
CA GLU A 42 11.43 24.86 7.23
C GLU A 42 10.01 24.91 6.67
N ASP A 43 9.09 25.57 7.36
CA ASP A 43 7.66 25.73 7.06
C ASP A 43 7.38 26.51 5.75
N THR A 44 8.02 26.14 4.66
CA THR A 44 7.86 26.77 3.34
C THR A 44 6.96 25.99 2.38
N ASP A 45 6.20 25.02 2.90
CA ASP A 45 5.35 24.14 2.10
C ASP A 45 4.31 24.89 1.28
N PRO A 46 4.21 24.61 -0.03
CA PRO A 46 3.08 25.08 -0.82
C PRO A 46 1.77 24.57 -0.22
N PRO A 47 0.71 25.39 -0.19
CA PRO A 47 -0.57 25.00 0.36
C PRO A 47 -1.09 23.69 -0.25
N GLY A 48 -1.37 22.69 0.58
CA GLY A 48 -1.92 21.38 0.15
C GLY A 48 -0.90 20.25 0.02
N ARG A 49 0.39 20.52 0.19
CA ARG A 49 1.42 19.46 0.23
C ARG A 49 1.36 18.75 1.60
N TRP A 50 1.20 17.42 1.56
CA TRP A 50 1.11 16.59 2.77
C TRP A 50 2.37 15.73 3.01
N TRP A 51 3.37 15.78 2.07
CA TRP A 51 4.67 15.11 2.21
C TRP A 51 5.77 16.14 2.50
N ASP A 52 6.71 15.74 3.33
CA ASP A 52 7.87 16.54 3.72
C ASP A 52 9.14 16.17 2.94
N TRP A 53 9.13 14.99 2.33
CA TRP A 53 10.29 14.44 1.64
C TRP A 53 9.88 13.44 0.55
N TRP A 54 10.69 13.32 -0.50
CA TRP A 54 10.50 12.32 -1.55
C TRP A 54 11.84 11.93 -2.19
N MET A 55 11.85 10.73 -2.83
CA MET A 55 12.97 10.27 -3.65
C MET A 55 12.47 9.37 -4.79
N ILE A 56 13.28 9.29 -5.87
CA ILE A 56 13.03 8.34 -6.95
C ILE A 56 13.29 6.93 -6.41
N GLY A 57 12.34 6.05 -6.61
CA GLY A 57 12.39 4.65 -6.18
C GLY A 57 12.26 4.47 -4.67
N GLY A 58 13.30 4.72 -3.92
CA GLY A 58 13.31 4.52 -2.48
C GLY A 58 12.93 3.10 -2.10
N ARG A 59 11.93 2.96 -1.24
CA ARG A 59 11.37 1.64 -0.83
C ARG A 59 10.62 0.92 -1.96
N PHE A 60 10.30 1.63 -3.03
CA PHE A 60 9.50 1.17 -4.16
C PHE A 60 10.30 1.04 -5.46
N GLU A 61 11.63 1.00 -5.40
CA GLU A 61 12.49 0.92 -6.59
C GLU A 61 12.22 -0.31 -7.48
N ASN A 62 11.72 -1.41 -6.89
CA ASN A 62 11.37 -2.65 -7.61
C ASN A 62 9.87 -2.71 -7.95
N ALA A 63 9.28 -1.64 -8.45
CA ALA A 63 7.83 -1.56 -8.55
C ALA A 63 7.26 -1.75 -9.95
N LEU A 64 8.08 -1.66 -11.01
CA LEU A 64 7.62 -1.77 -12.40
C LEU A 64 8.30 -2.96 -13.11
N LEU A 65 7.50 -3.83 -13.75
CA LEU A 65 8.02 -4.95 -14.52
C LEU A 65 8.40 -4.49 -15.93
N CYS A 66 9.68 -4.60 -16.29
CA CYS A 66 10.23 -4.19 -17.56
C CYS A 66 10.54 -5.40 -18.47
N THR A 67 10.30 -5.26 -19.76
CA THR A 67 10.60 -6.28 -20.79
C THR A 67 12.05 -6.23 -21.27
N ASP A 68 12.68 -5.05 -21.23
CA ASP A 68 14.07 -4.82 -21.61
C ASP A 68 14.76 -3.92 -20.57
N PRO A 69 15.24 -4.49 -19.46
CA PRO A 69 15.88 -3.71 -18.39
C PRO A 69 17.24 -3.15 -18.75
N ASP A 70 17.84 -3.59 -19.86
CA ASP A 70 19.14 -3.10 -20.33
C ASP A 70 19.01 -1.90 -21.29
N ASP A 71 17.79 -1.47 -21.63
CA ASP A 71 17.56 -0.24 -22.41
C ASP A 71 18.13 0.97 -21.66
N PRO A 72 18.90 1.85 -22.31
CA PRO A 72 19.54 2.99 -21.67
C PRO A 72 18.56 4.02 -21.08
N ARG A 73 17.29 3.96 -21.43
CA ARG A 73 16.21 4.80 -20.88
C ARG A 73 15.59 4.21 -19.61
N VAL A 74 16.05 3.06 -19.14
CA VAL A 74 15.53 2.40 -17.95
C VAL A 74 16.41 2.75 -16.75
N LEU A 75 15.77 3.18 -15.65
CA LEU A 75 16.44 3.29 -14.36
C LEU A 75 16.24 1.97 -13.60
N PRO A 76 17.29 1.14 -13.49
CA PRO A 76 17.16 -0.14 -12.81
C PRO A 76 16.91 0.06 -11.31
N ALA A 77 16.35 -0.96 -10.68
CA ALA A 77 16.37 -1.07 -9.23
C ALA A 77 17.76 -1.44 -8.72
N GLY A 78 18.09 -1.00 -7.50
CA GLY A 78 19.39 -1.29 -6.88
C GLY A 78 19.56 -2.77 -6.49
N HIS A 79 18.47 -3.54 -6.39
CA HIS A 79 18.50 -4.95 -5.96
C HIS A 79 17.23 -5.71 -6.42
N GLY A 80 17.23 -7.04 -6.32
CA GLY A 80 16.07 -7.90 -6.58
C GLY A 80 16.05 -8.52 -7.98
N ASP A 81 14.86 -8.72 -8.55
CA ASP A 81 14.69 -9.22 -9.93
C ASP A 81 15.13 -8.11 -10.90
N PRO A 82 16.12 -8.36 -11.78
CA PRO A 82 16.63 -7.34 -12.70
C PRO A 82 15.56 -6.80 -13.67
N ARG A 83 14.46 -7.51 -13.86
CA ARG A 83 13.32 -7.04 -14.66
C ARG A 83 12.42 -6.06 -13.92
N MET A 84 12.57 -5.96 -12.60
CA MET A 84 11.85 -4.98 -11.82
C MET A 84 12.67 -3.70 -11.75
N VAL A 85 12.09 -2.59 -12.18
CA VAL A 85 12.80 -1.32 -12.38
C VAL A 85 12.10 -0.18 -11.65
N THR A 86 12.81 0.92 -11.48
CA THR A 86 12.33 2.14 -10.83
C THR A 86 11.60 3.05 -11.83
N SER A 87 12.09 3.15 -13.06
CA SER A 87 11.45 3.93 -14.11
C SER A 87 11.77 3.39 -15.50
N ALA A 88 10.85 3.58 -16.44
CA ALA A 88 11.02 3.15 -17.82
C ALA A 88 9.98 3.81 -18.75
N PRO A 89 10.24 3.84 -20.08
CA PRO A 89 9.21 4.11 -21.07
C PRO A 89 8.02 3.15 -20.92
N ALA A 90 6.80 3.65 -21.07
CA ALA A 90 5.58 2.83 -20.97
C ALA A 90 5.61 1.64 -21.93
N SER A 91 6.17 1.82 -23.13
CA SER A 91 6.33 0.78 -24.16
C SER A 91 7.24 -0.39 -23.76
N LEU A 92 8.09 -0.21 -22.73
CA LEU A 92 8.96 -1.26 -22.19
C LEU A 92 8.38 -1.92 -20.94
N LEU A 93 7.24 -1.48 -20.44
CA LEU A 93 6.63 -2.03 -19.25
C LEU A 93 5.59 -3.10 -19.58
N ASP A 94 5.66 -4.24 -18.89
CA ASP A 94 4.64 -5.30 -18.96
C ASP A 94 3.73 -5.24 -17.73
N LEU A 95 2.90 -4.19 -17.68
CA LEU A 95 1.96 -3.95 -16.57
C LEU A 95 0.90 -5.07 -16.52
N ALA A 96 0.57 -5.70 -17.64
CA ALA A 96 -0.37 -6.81 -17.71
C ALA A 96 0.20 -8.06 -17.02
N ALA A 97 1.43 -8.46 -17.35
CA ALA A 97 2.09 -9.59 -16.70
C ALA A 97 2.36 -9.35 -15.21
N GLN A 98 2.64 -8.10 -14.82
CA GLN A 98 2.78 -7.71 -13.42
C GLN A 98 1.47 -7.93 -12.65
N ARG A 99 0.34 -7.45 -13.18
CA ARG A 99 -1.00 -7.65 -12.63
C ARG A 99 -1.38 -9.14 -12.55
N ASP A 100 -1.08 -9.91 -13.61
CA ASP A 100 -1.36 -11.35 -13.63
C ASP A 100 -0.52 -12.11 -12.60
N THR A 101 0.71 -11.69 -12.38
CA THR A 101 1.59 -12.29 -11.37
C THR A 101 1.07 -11.99 -9.95
N ALA A 102 0.62 -10.77 -9.70
CA ALA A 102 -0.01 -10.41 -8.43
C ALA A 102 -1.30 -11.21 -8.18
N ALA A 103 -2.13 -11.37 -9.21
CA ALA A 103 -3.36 -12.16 -9.14
C ALA A 103 -3.06 -13.63 -8.81
N ARG A 104 -2.08 -14.26 -9.47
CA ARG A 104 -1.68 -15.66 -9.18
C ARG A 104 -1.19 -15.81 -7.74
N ARG A 105 -0.29 -14.93 -7.29
CA ARG A 105 0.21 -14.94 -5.90
C ARG A 105 -0.91 -14.76 -4.88
N ALA A 106 -1.87 -13.88 -5.16
CA ALA A 106 -3.02 -13.68 -4.30
C ALA A 106 -3.93 -14.91 -4.26
N ALA A 107 -4.17 -15.56 -5.39
CA ALA A 107 -4.95 -16.80 -5.47
C ALA A 107 -4.33 -17.90 -4.59
N ASP A 108 -3.03 -18.17 -4.76
CA ASP A 108 -2.31 -19.16 -3.95
C ASP A 108 -2.34 -18.82 -2.45
N ARG A 109 -2.18 -17.54 -2.12
CA ARG A 109 -2.23 -17.07 -0.74
C ARG A 109 -3.62 -17.26 -0.13
N TRP A 110 -4.66 -16.91 -0.87
CA TRP A 110 -6.06 -17.08 -0.42
C TRP A 110 -6.40 -18.56 -0.23
N ASP A 111 -6.06 -19.41 -1.21
CA ASP A 111 -6.34 -20.85 -1.17
C ASP A 111 -5.65 -21.51 0.05
N ARG A 112 -4.39 -21.18 0.31
CA ARG A 112 -3.63 -21.68 1.47
C ARG A 112 -4.25 -21.20 2.78
N ALA A 113 -4.56 -19.90 2.90
CA ALA A 113 -5.13 -19.33 4.12
C ALA A 113 -6.52 -19.91 4.42
N ASN A 114 -7.38 -20.03 3.41
CA ASN A 114 -8.69 -20.64 3.58
C ASN A 114 -8.64 -22.14 3.84
N GLY A 115 -7.61 -22.83 3.34
CA GLY A 115 -7.33 -24.22 3.74
C GLY A 115 -7.15 -24.33 5.25
N ILE A 116 -6.31 -23.49 5.84
CA ILE A 116 -6.08 -23.44 7.30
C ILE A 116 -7.36 -23.07 8.05
N LEU A 117 -8.03 -21.99 7.66
CA LEU A 117 -9.25 -21.53 8.33
C LEU A 117 -10.37 -22.58 8.33
N ARG A 118 -10.51 -23.37 7.28
CA ARG A 118 -11.50 -24.48 7.22
C ARG A 118 -11.18 -25.61 8.18
N LEU A 119 -9.91 -25.91 8.41
CA LEU A 119 -9.48 -26.90 9.40
C LEU A 119 -9.79 -26.45 10.83
N HIS A 120 -9.89 -25.15 11.05
CA HIS A 120 -10.16 -24.50 12.33
C HIS A 120 -11.49 -23.72 12.28
N SER A 121 -12.59 -24.40 11.96
CA SER A 121 -13.91 -23.78 11.71
C SER A 121 -14.52 -23.00 12.89
N GLY A 122 -13.95 -23.10 14.08
CA GLY A 122 -14.33 -22.34 15.28
C GLY A 122 -13.47 -21.08 15.51
N THR A 123 -12.66 -20.66 14.53
CA THR A 123 -11.80 -19.49 14.67
C THR A 123 -12.63 -18.21 14.70
N GLU A 124 -12.49 -17.46 15.78
CA GLU A 124 -13.20 -16.21 15.99
C GLU A 124 -12.41 -15.01 15.48
N THR A 125 -13.13 -13.93 15.11
CA THR A 125 -12.54 -12.69 14.63
C THR A 125 -11.90 -11.89 15.77
N LEU A 126 -10.97 -10.98 15.42
CA LEU A 126 -10.41 -10.05 16.39
C LEU A 126 -11.49 -9.16 17.02
N SER A 127 -12.49 -8.76 16.25
CA SER A 127 -13.62 -7.95 16.73
C SER A 127 -14.40 -8.68 17.83
N ALA A 128 -14.65 -9.98 17.70
CA ALA A 128 -15.32 -10.77 18.72
C ALA A 128 -14.52 -10.79 20.03
N PHE A 129 -13.21 -11.02 19.96
CA PHE A 129 -12.35 -10.98 21.14
C PHE A 129 -12.30 -9.61 21.80
N LEU A 130 -12.23 -8.53 21.01
CA LEU A 130 -12.23 -7.16 21.53
C LEU A 130 -13.57 -6.80 22.19
N LEU A 131 -14.69 -7.24 21.63
CA LEU A 131 -16.01 -7.08 22.23
C LEU A 131 -16.07 -7.79 23.60
N TRP A 132 -15.69 -9.05 23.67
CA TRP A 132 -15.64 -9.80 24.94
C TRP A 132 -14.69 -9.18 25.97
N GLY A 133 -13.55 -8.63 25.53
CA GLY A 133 -12.64 -7.87 26.38
C GLY A 133 -13.30 -6.60 26.94
N GLY A 134 -14.00 -5.85 26.09
CA GLY A 134 -14.77 -4.66 26.50
C GLY A 134 -15.85 -5.01 27.53
N GLU A 135 -16.64 -6.04 27.27
CA GLU A 135 -17.67 -6.52 28.21
C GLU A 135 -17.08 -6.95 29.57
N ARG A 136 -15.91 -7.61 29.58
CA ARG A 136 -15.23 -7.94 30.84
C ARG A 136 -14.76 -6.70 31.58
N ALA A 137 -14.21 -5.74 30.87
CA ALA A 137 -13.78 -4.46 31.45
C ALA A 137 -14.97 -3.74 32.12
N GLU A 138 -16.11 -3.65 31.40
CA GLU A 138 -17.33 -3.00 31.93
C GLU A 138 -17.91 -3.75 33.15
N ARG A 139 -17.86 -5.08 33.18
CA ARG A 139 -18.28 -5.86 34.38
C ARG A 139 -17.36 -5.61 35.57
N THR A 140 -16.06 -5.43 35.33
CA THR A 140 -15.06 -5.19 36.39
C THR A 140 -15.11 -3.75 36.90
N CYS A 141 -15.32 -2.79 36.02
CA CYS A 141 -15.39 -1.38 36.33
C CYS A 141 -16.36 -0.69 35.34
N PRO A 142 -17.62 -0.46 35.73
CA PRO A 142 -18.58 0.22 34.88
C PRO A 142 -18.06 1.58 34.37
N GLY A 143 -18.23 1.85 33.09
CA GLY A 143 -17.71 3.05 32.41
C GLY A 143 -16.22 2.99 32.03
N SER A 144 -15.56 1.83 32.17
CA SER A 144 -14.13 1.67 31.90
C SER A 144 -13.78 1.84 30.43
N THR A 145 -14.64 1.42 29.51
CA THR A 145 -14.38 1.52 28.04
C THR A 145 -14.41 2.96 27.54
N ALA A 146 -15.13 3.87 28.22
CA ALA A 146 -15.16 5.30 27.94
C ALA A 146 -14.27 6.13 28.89
N ALA A 147 -13.53 5.48 29.78
CA ALA A 147 -12.76 6.19 30.82
C ALA A 147 -11.57 6.96 30.22
N PRO A 148 -11.29 8.20 30.70
CA PRO A 148 -10.17 9.00 30.24
C PRO A 148 -8.82 8.29 30.45
N VAL A 149 -7.88 8.55 29.52
CA VAL A 149 -6.52 8.00 29.54
C VAL A 149 -5.85 8.24 30.90
N GLY A 150 -5.21 7.20 31.45
CA GLY A 150 -4.47 7.28 32.72
C GLY A 150 -5.31 7.00 33.96
N THR A 151 -6.64 6.95 33.87
CA THR A 151 -7.53 6.63 35.00
C THR A 151 -7.51 5.12 35.35
N PRO A 152 -7.97 4.71 36.54
CA PRO A 152 -8.10 3.29 36.88
C PRO A 152 -8.98 2.52 35.89
N GLY A 153 -10.14 3.08 35.48
CA GLY A 153 -11.03 2.46 34.50
C GLY A 153 -10.34 2.22 33.15
N TRP A 154 -9.63 3.22 32.64
CA TRP A 154 -8.84 3.09 31.41
C TRP A 154 -7.77 1.99 31.50
N ARG A 155 -7.10 1.85 32.66
CA ARG A 155 -6.08 0.79 32.86
C ARG A 155 -6.71 -0.59 32.80
N ILE A 156 -7.91 -0.76 33.35
CA ILE A 156 -8.67 -2.01 33.28
C ILE A 156 -9.05 -2.31 31.83
N ALA A 157 -9.65 -1.35 31.12
CA ALA A 157 -10.02 -1.53 29.71
C ALA A 157 -8.79 -1.87 28.83
N LYS A 158 -7.66 -1.18 29.05
CA LYS A 158 -6.41 -1.47 28.35
C LYS A 158 -5.87 -2.86 28.64
N ALA A 159 -5.95 -3.33 29.89
CA ALA A 159 -5.52 -4.67 30.28
C ALA A 159 -6.38 -5.77 29.64
N GLU A 160 -7.72 -5.60 29.66
CA GLU A 160 -8.66 -6.54 29.03
C GLU A 160 -8.51 -6.56 27.50
N ARG A 161 -8.31 -5.40 26.87
CA ARG A 161 -7.99 -5.31 25.43
C ARG A 161 -6.71 -6.08 25.11
N ARG A 162 -5.65 -5.95 25.91
CA ARG A 162 -4.40 -6.71 25.72
C ARG A 162 -4.62 -8.20 25.87
N ALA A 163 -5.38 -8.63 26.88
CA ALA A 163 -5.72 -10.04 27.10
C ALA A 163 -6.55 -10.59 25.91
N ALA A 164 -7.50 -9.81 25.40
CA ALA A 164 -8.28 -10.17 24.22
C ALA A 164 -7.40 -10.36 22.97
N MET A 165 -6.46 -9.45 22.72
CA MET A 165 -5.49 -9.55 21.63
C MET A 165 -4.61 -10.82 21.76
N GLN A 166 -4.11 -11.09 22.97
CA GLN A 166 -3.31 -12.31 23.22
C GLN A 166 -4.13 -13.58 23.00
N ALA A 167 -5.37 -13.64 23.46
CA ALA A 167 -6.26 -14.77 23.26
C ALA A 167 -6.60 -14.97 21.76
N PHE A 168 -6.83 -13.88 21.02
CA PHE A 168 -7.00 -13.96 19.58
C PHE A 168 -5.80 -14.60 18.88
N HIS A 169 -4.59 -14.13 19.16
CA HIS A 169 -3.36 -14.68 18.56
C HIS A 169 -3.01 -16.08 19.04
N ALA A 170 -3.56 -16.53 20.18
CA ALA A 170 -3.36 -17.88 20.71
C ALA A 170 -4.24 -18.94 20.02
N GLN A 171 -5.20 -18.56 19.17
CA GLN A 171 -5.98 -19.52 18.38
C GLN A 171 -5.08 -20.33 17.45
N ASP A 172 -5.37 -21.63 17.29
CA ASP A 172 -4.57 -22.54 16.47
C ASP A 172 -4.46 -22.04 15.03
N ALA A 173 -5.57 -21.58 14.44
CA ALA A 173 -5.56 -21.00 13.09
C ALA A 173 -4.61 -19.80 12.98
N MET A 174 -4.59 -18.91 13.98
CA MET A 174 -3.72 -17.73 13.94
C MET A 174 -2.25 -18.10 14.01
N ARG A 175 -1.91 -19.12 14.82
CA ARG A 175 -0.54 -19.63 14.92
C ARG A 175 -0.10 -20.29 13.62
N GLU A 176 -0.98 -21.09 13.01
CA GLU A 176 -0.70 -21.78 11.74
C GLU A 176 -0.57 -20.81 10.57
N LEU A 177 -1.47 -19.82 10.48
CA LEU A 177 -1.35 -18.73 9.50
C LEU A 177 -0.05 -17.94 9.66
N GLY A 178 0.34 -17.66 10.91
CA GLY A 178 1.62 -17.00 11.20
C GLY A 178 2.83 -17.82 10.76
N ALA A 179 2.85 -19.12 11.10
CA ALA A 179 3.90 -20.05 10.70
C ALA A 179 4.00 -20.23 9.18
N ALA A 180 2.87 -20.14 8.48
CA ALA A 180 2.81 -20.20 7.00
C ALA A 180 3.15 -18.88 6.31
N GLY A 181 3.44 -17.78 7.03
CA GLY A 181 3.70 -16.46 6.48
C GLY A 181 2.45 -15.80 5.85
N LEU A 182 1.26 -16.16 6.33
CA LEU A 182 -0.03 -15.71 5.79
C LEU A 182 -0.71 -14.63 6.64
N SER A 183 -0.11 -14.23 7.76
CA SER A 183 -0.62 -13.10 8.54
C SER A 183 -0.58 -11.82 7.70
N PRO A 184 -1.67 -11.03 7.65
CA PRO A 184 -1.64 -9.72 7.02
C PRO A 184 -0.75 -8.77 7.83
N VAL A 185 -0.13 -7.80 7.16
CA VAL A 185 0.67 -6.76 7.81
C VAL A 185 -0.21 -5.91 8.72
N LEU A 186 -1.43 -5.62 8.28
CA LEU A 186 -2.43 -4.87 9.02
C LEU A 186 -3.75 -5.67 9.06
N GLY A 187 -4.49 -5.52 10.15
CA GLY A 187 -5.81 -6.10 10.31
C GLY A 187 -5.83 -7.54 10.83
N CYS A 188 -7.01 -8.13 10.80
CA CYS A 188 -7.30 -9.48 11.26
C CYS A 188 -7.21 -10.48 10.10
N ALA A 189 -6.46 -11.55 10.25
CA ALA A 189 -6.32 -12.56 9.20
C ALA A 189 -7.67 -13.23 8.85
N VAL A 190 -8.56 -13.44 9.82
CA VAL A 190 -9.91 -13.99 9.55
C VAL A 190 -10.70 -13.05 8.66
N ASP A 191 -10.74 -11.76 9.00
CA ASP A 191 -11.45 -10.75 8.21
C ASP A 191 -10.82 -10.55 6.83
N HIS A 192 -9.47 -10.58 6.78
CA HIS A 192 -8.71 -10.41 5.54
C HIS A 192 -9.02 -11.50 4.49
N TYR A 193 -9.19 -12.74 4.91
CA TYR A 193 -9.49 -13.88 4.04
C TYR A 193 -10.99 -14.25 4.02
N SER A 194 -11.87 -13.47 4.64
CA SER A 194 -13.33 -13.69 4.61
C SER A 194 -13.97 -13.24 3.31
N THR A 195 -13.30 -12.40 2.53
CA THR A 195 -13.76 -11.97 1.20
C THR A 195 -13.75 -13.15 0.22
N SER A 196 -14.56 -13.10 -0.82
CA SER A 196 -14.52 -14.12 -1.87
C SER A 196 -13.13 -14.19 -2.51
N ARG A 197 -12.75 -15.37 -3.00
CA ARG A 197 -11.50 -15.57 -3.73
C ARG A 197 -11.37 -14.60 -4.91
N GLU A 198 -12.46 -14.42 -5.65
CA GLU A 198 -12.53 -13.54 -6.81
C GLU A 198 -12.27 -12.09 -6.43
N GLU A 199 -12.91 -11.60 -5.36
CA GLU A 199 -12.69 -10.24 -4.86
C GLU A 199 -11.27 -10.05 -4.37
N PHE A 200 -10.72 -10.99 -3.60
CA PHE A 200 -9.36 -10.95 -3.08
C PHE A 200 -8.32 -10.88 -4.21
N VAL A 201 -8.47 -11.74 -5.21
CA VAL A 201 -7.59 -11.80 -6.38
C VAL A 201 -7.75 -10.56 -7.26
N GLY A 202 -8.98 -10.10 -7.46
CA GLY A 202 -9.28 -8.88 -8.21
C GLY A 202 -8.66 -7.63 -7.59
N GLN A 203 -8.72 -7.50 -6.27
CA GLN A 203 -8.09 -6.40 -5.55
C GLN A 203 -6.56 -6.43 -5.69
N ALA A 204 -5.94 -7.60 -5.57
CA ALA A 204 -4.50 -7.76 -5.74
C ALA A 204 -4.06 -7.44 -7.17
N ARG A 205 -4.82 -7.88 -8.18
CA ARG A 205 -4.59 -7.57 -9.58
C ARG A 205 -4.65 -6.06 -9.83
N SER A 206 -5.72 -5.41 -9.36
CA SER A 206 -5.93 -3.98 -9.58
C SER A 206 -4.92 -3.11 -8.84
N GLY A 207 -4.43 -3.54 -7.67
CA GLY A 207 -3.46 -2.80 -6.86
C GLY A 207 -2.00 -3.14 -7.17
N ALA A 208 -1.71 -3.94 -8.21
CA ALA A 208 -0.37 -4.44 -8.47
C ALA A 208 0.60 -3.38 -9.03
N VAL A 209 0.07 -2.36 -9.67
CA VAL A 209 0.84 -1.28 -10.31
C VAL A 209 0.57 0.06 -9.66
N PRO A 210 -0.69 0.57 -9.61
CA PRO A 210 -0.96 1.84 -8.96
C PRO A 210 -0.59 1.75 -7.48
N GLY A 211 0.23 2.67 -7.02
CA GLY A 211 0.56 2.79 -5.61
C GLY A 211 -0.55 3.49 -4.82
N TRP A 212 -0.14 4.46 -4.03
CA TRP A 212 -1.02 5.36 -3.28
C TRP A 212 -1.66 6.42 -4.18
N ALA A 213 -0.87 6.99 -5.12
CA ALA A 213 -1.32 8.00 -6.05
C ALA A 213 -0.67 7.81 -7.43
N VAL A 214 -1.29 8.40 -8.43
CA VAL A 214 -0.73 8.59 -9.77
C VAL A 214 -0.78 10.08 -10.10
N ILE A 215 0.32 10.63 -10.60
CA ILE A 215 0.39 11.98 -11.15
C ILE A 215 0.41 11.84 -12.66
N ASP A 216 -0.58 12.43 -13.34
CA ASP A 216 -0.71 12.38 -14.79
C ASP A 216 0.27 13.35 -15.48
N THR A 217 0.38 13.25 -16.79
CA THR A 217 1.25 14.08 -17.65
C THR A 217 0.99 15.58 -17.57
N ASP A 218 -0.20 16.00 -17.15
CA ASP A 218 -0.56 17.40 -16.90
C ASP A 218 -0.28 17.85 -15.45
N GLY A 219 0.29 16.98 -14.61
CA GLY A 219 0.56 17.23 -13.20
C GLY A 219 -0.66 17.04 -12.28
N SER A 220 -1.79 16.57 -12.81
CA SER A 220 -2.96 16.29 -11.99
C SER A 220 -2.76 15.06 -11.12
N TRP A 221 -3.20 15.17 -9.85
CA TRP A 221 -3.12 14.10 -8.86
C TRP A 221 -4.40 13.27 -8.84
N ASP A 222 -4.27 11.96 -8.94
CA ASP A 222 -5.32 11.00 -8.59
C ASP A 222 -4.80 10.12 -7.45
N ASP A 223 -5.38 10.25 -6.28
CA ASP A 223 -5.01 9.47 -5.10
C ASP A 223 -6.21 8.72 -4.50
N MET A 224 -5.95 8.01 -3.42
CA MET A 224 -6.97 7.25 -2.70
C MET A 224 -7.89 8.12 -1.84
N ASP A 225 -8.10 9.40 -2.19
CA ASP A 225 -8.82 10.38 -1.36
C ASP A 225 -8.29 10.33 0.07
N HIS A 226 -7.48 11.27 0.44
CA HIS A 226 -6.76 11.33 1.72
C HIS A 226 -7.63 10.73 2.83
N PRO A 227 -7.38 9.51 3.33
CA PRO A 227 -8.22 8.95 4.35
C PRO A 227 -7.95 9.75 5.63
N THR A 228 -8.73 10.79 5.86
CA THR A 228 -8.81 11.48 7.15
C THR A 228 -9.28 10.54 8.26
N GLY A 229 -9.40 9.25 7.96
CA GLY A 229 -9.77 8.21 8.90
C GLY A 229 -9.09 6.89 8.58
N THR A 230 -8.52 6.28 9.58
CA THR A 230 -8.01 4.90 9.62
C THR A 230 -9.13 3.84 9.41
N GLY A 231 -10.14 4.17 8.60
CA GLY A 231 -11.34 3.37 8.48
C GLY A 231 -11.16 2.22 7.48
N ASP A 232 -11.14 0.98 7.96
CA ASP A 232 -11.43 -0.22 7.18
C ASP A 232 -12.90 -0.28 6.75
N GLY A 233 -13.61 0.84 6.81
CA GLY A 233 -15.04 0.96 6.53
C GLY A 233 -15.38 0.67 5.06
N ALA A 234 -16.66 0.41 4.79
CA ALA A 234 -17.17 0.17 3.43
C ALA A 234 -16.85 1.33 2.47
N GLU A 235 -16.89 2.56 2.98
CA GLU A 235 -16.58 3.79 2.23
C GLU A 235 -15.11 3.84 1.79
N ALA A 236 -14.17 3.55 2.70
CA ALA A 236 -12.74 3.50 2.37
C ALA A 236 -12.43 2.43 1.32
N ARG A 237 -13.05 1.25 1.45
CA ARG A 237 -12.91 0.19 0.42
C ARG A 237 -13.51 0.61 -0.92
N GLN A 238 -14.60 1.35 -0.91
CA GLN A 238 -15.22 1.87 -2.13
C GLN A 238 -14.34 2.95 -2.78
N ALA A 239 -13.84 3.91 -2.02
CA ALA A 239 -12.93 4.96 -2.49
C ALA A 239 -11.68 4.34 -3.12
N ARG A 240 -11.05 3.36 -2.43
CA ARG A 240 -9.92 2.61 -2.99
C ARG A 240 -10.25 1.92 -4.33
N ARG A 241 -11.42 1.27 -4.45
CA ARG A 241 -11.84 0.64 -5.72
C ARG A 241 -12.04 1.67 -6.83
N HIS A 242 -12.56 2.84 -6.50
CA HIS A 242 -12.73 3.93 -7.47
C HIS A 242 -11.38 4.45 -7.96
N TYR A 243 -10.48 4.77 -7.04
CA TYR A 243 -9.12 5.17 -7.36
C TYR A 243 -8.42 4.13 -8.25
N LEU A 244 -8.34 2.87 -7.82
CA LEU A 244 -7.66 1.82 -8.58
C LEU A 244 -8.21 1.65 -10.00
N ARG A 245 -9.51 1.87 -10.19
CA ARG A 245 -10.12 1.82 -11.53
C ARG A 245 -9.64 2.97 -12.39
N ARG A 246 -9.66 4.22 -11.88
CA ARG A 246 -9.19 5.40 -12.62
C ARG A 246 -7.71 5.29 -12.95
N ALA A 247 -6.88 4.99 -11.95
CA ALA A 247 -5.44 4.83 -12.12
C ALA A 247 -5.08 3.73 -13.13
N ASN A 248 -5.75 2.56 -13.08
CA ASN A 248 -5.52 1.53 -14.09
C ASN A 248 -6.00 1.95 -15.49
N THR A 249 -7.12 2.68 -15.60
CA THR A 249 -7.58 3.20 -16.89
C THR A 249 -6.55 4.16 -17.48
N LEU A 250 -6.00 5.08 -16.66
CA LEU A 250 -4.93 5.97 -17.09
C LEU A 250 -3.73 5.18 -17.58
N LEU A 251 -3.21 4.26 -16.76
CA LEU A 251 -2.03 3.45 -17.10
C LEU A 251 -2.22 2.56 -18.34
N ASP A 252 -3.45 2.12 -18.62
CA ASP A 252 -3.78 1.28 -19.80
C ASP A 252 -3.96 2.11 -21.09
N THR A 253 -4.09 3.44 -20.97
CA THR A 253 -4.30 4.35 -22.10
C THR A 253 -3.13 5.30 -22.33
N LEU A 254 -2.01 5.09 -21.66
CA LEU A 254 -0.80 5.88 -21.84
C LEU A 254 -0.32 5.83 -23.31
N PRO A 255 0.12 6.95 -23.88
CA PRO A 255 0.76 6.94 -25.17
C PRO A 255 2.11 6.21 -25.12
N ASP A 256 2.53 5.64 -26.25
CA ASP A 256 3.80 4.89 -26.37
C ASP A 256 5.03 5.71 -25.94
N GLY A 257 4.95 7.04 -26.07
CA GLY A 257 6.01 7.96 -25.66
C GLY A 257 6.05 8.27 -24.16
N ALA A 258 5.02 7.91 -23.40
CA ALA A 258 4.98 8.20 -21.97
C ALA A 258 6.09 7.46 -21.21
N TYR A 259 6.49 8.06 -20.09
CA TYR A 259 7.53 7.51 -19.24
C TYR A 259 7.05 7.46 -17.78
N LEU A 260 7.20 6.32 -17.12
CA LEU A 260 6.75 6.12 -15.75
C LEU A 260 7.91 6.16 -14.77
N VAL A 261 7.73 6.90 -13.70
CA VAL A 261 8.70 7.01 -12.60
C VAL A 261 8.02 6.61 -11.30
N MET A 262 8.67 5.74 -10.57
CA MET A 262 8.26 5.41 -9.22
C MET A 262 8.91 6.35 -8.23
N ALA A 263 8.11 7.00 -7.39
CA ALA A 263 8.56 7.86 -6.31
C ALA A 263 8.10 7.33 -4.94
N ASP A 264 8.95 7.50 -3.95
CA ASP A 264 8.70 7.24 -2.53
C ASP A 264 8.50 8.59 -1.84
N LEU A 265 7.28 8.88 -1.41
CA LEU A 265 6.92 10.08 -0.67
C LEU A 265 6.81 9.76 0.82
N HIS A 266 7.29 10.66 1.65
CA HIS A 266 7.25 10.58 3.09
C HIS A 266 6.31 11.64 3.66
N GLY A 267 5.46 11.26 4.65
CA GLY A 267 4.56 12.17 5.34
C GLY A 267 4.01 11.63 6.67
#